data_4e59b06f78be4a80a318025f8650d390
#
_entry.id   4e59b06f78be4a80a318025f8650d390
#
_cell.length_a   1.000
_cell.length_b   1.000
_cell.length_c   1.000
_cell.angle_alpha   90.00
_cell.angle_beta   90.00
_cell.angle_gamma   90.00
#
_symmetry.space_group_name_H-M   'P 1'
#
loop_
_entity.id
_entity.type
_entity.pdbx_description
1 polymer ?
#
loop_
_entity_poly.entity_id
_entity_poly.type
_entity_poly.pdbx_seq_one_letter_code
_entity_poly.pdbx_strand_id
1 'polypeptide(L)'
;NEGKIQQIGTPTDIYNEPQNSFVADFIGESNILNGKMIKDRLVEFAGHEFECVDEGFGENVEVDVVIRPEDIYIMNRTEGAQFTAKVKSCTFKGVHYEMFVDTDTGHELMIQDYNAFEPDSEVGLIIRPADIQVMKKERTVNTFDAEMVDENHVMFLGETFECKPQDKSAVGDKV
;
A
#
# COMPACT_ATOMS: atom_id res chain seq x y z
N ASN A 1 -7.96 -18.07 1.44
CA ASN A 1 -8.80 -17.13 2.17
C ASN A 1 -10.26 -17.44 1.86
N GLU A 2 -11.13 -17.54 2.87
CA GLU A 2 -12.57 -17.85 2.73
C GLU A 2 -12.89 -19.04 1.81
N GLY A 3 -12.06 -20.10 1.88
CA GLY A 3 -12.19 -21.30 1.05
C GLY A 3 -11.74 -21.14 -0.39
N LYS A 4 -11.19 -19.99 -0.79
CA LYS A 4 -10.63 -19.73 -2.12
C LYS A 4 -9.10 -19.81 -2.08
N ILE A 5 -8.54 -20.46 -3.11
CA ILE A 5 -7.09 -20.46 -3.35
C ILE A 5 -6.71 -19.09 -3.87
N GLN A 6 -5.76 -18.41 -3.21
CA GLN A 6 -5.32 -17.07 -3.59
C GLN A 6 -4.17 -17.12 -4.61
N GLN A 7 -3.24 -18.07 -4.44
CA GLN A 7 -2.12 -18.26 -5.36
C GLN A 7 -1.61 -19.69 -5.28
N ILE A 8 -1.08 -20.19 -6.39
CA ILE A 8 -0.34 -21.46 -6.50
C ILE A 8 0.99 -21.16 -7.18
N GLY A 9 2.10 -21.60 -6.59
CA GLY A 9 3.44 -21.40 -7.12
C GLY A 9 4.50 -22.07 -6.23
N THR A 10 5.77 -21.93 -6.59
CA THR A 10 6.86 -22.32 -5.70
C THR A 10 6.95 -21.36 -4.52
N PRO A 11 7.56 -21.75 -3.39
CA PRO A 11 7.77 -20.83 -2.27
C PRO A 11 8.44 -19.51 -2.67
N THR A 12 9.42 -19.58 -3.57
CA THR A 12 10.13 -18.39 -4.09
C THR A 12 9.22 -17.50 -4.92
N ASP A 13 8.39 -18.08 -5.80
CA ASP A 13 7.45 -17.29 -6.63
C ASP A 13 6.41 -16.60 -5.77
N ILE A 14 5.84 -17.32 -4.76
CA ILE A 14 4.83 -16.77 -3.88
C ILE A 14 5.39 -15.63 -3.00
N TYR A 15 6.66 -15.75 -2.59
CA TYR A 15 7.32 -14.72 -1.79
C TYR A 15 7.70 -13.48 -2.63
N ASN A 16 8.31 -13.70 -3.80
CA ASN A 16 8.86 -12.62 -4.62
C ASN A 16 7.82 -11.96 -5.52
N GLU A 17 6.80 -12.72 -5.95
CA GLU A 17 5.76 -12.26 -6.88
C GLU A 17 4.35 -12.59 -6.35
N PRO A 18 3.97 -12.06 -5.17
CA PRO A 18 2.64 -12.28 -4.63
C PRO A 18 1.58 -11.65 -5.55
N GLN A 19 0.47 -12.37 -5.78
CA GLN A 19 -0.58 -11.93 -6.71
C GLN A 19 -1.43 -10.78 -6.15
N ASN A 20 -1.47 -10.63 -4.83
CA ASN A 20 -2.20 -9.56 -4.16
C ASN A 20 -1.60 -9.26 -2.77
N SER A 21 -2.02 -8.15 -2.17
CA SER A 21 -1.54 -7.70 -0.86
C SER A 21 -1.83 -8.70 0.26
N PHE A 22 -2.93 -9.45 0.17
CA PHE A 22 -3.24 -10.52 1.14
C PHE A 22 -2.17 -11.63 1.12
N VAL A 23 -1.75 -12.08 -0.06
CA VAL A 23 -0.69 -13.11 -0.18
C VAL A 23 0.64 -12.55 0.31
N ALA A 24 0.97 -11.31 -0.03
CA ALA A 24 2.19 -10.66 0.43
C ALA A 24 2.29 -10.61 1.95
N ASP A 25 1.21 -10.18 2.63
CA ASP A 25 1.13 -10.09 4.09
C ASP A 25 1.12 -11.46 4.77
N PHE A 26 0.42 -12.43 4.16
CA PHE A 26 0.30 -13.79 4.72
C PHE A 26 1.62 -14.56 4.72
N ILE A 27 2.48 -14.34 3.72
CA ILE A 27 3.75 -15.09 3.55
C ILE A 27 4.89 -14.49 4.37
N GLY A 28 4.84 -13.19 4.64
CA GLY A 28 5.86 -12.51 5.43
C GLY A 28 5.45 -11.09 5.76
N GLU A 29 6.05 -10.53 6.79
CA GLU A 29 5.83 -9.13 7.16
C GLU A 29 6.10 -8.21 5.96
N SER A 30 5.21 -7.25 5.75
CA SER A 30 5.29 -6.30 4.63
C SER A 30 4.79 -4.94 5.04
N ASN A 31 5.41 -3.89 4.49
CA ASN A 31 4.81 -2.58 4.47
C ASN A 31 3.82 -2.53 3.32
N ILE A 32 2.54 -2.39 3.64
CA ILE A 32 1.46 -2.25 2.64
C ILE A 32 0.94 -0.83 2.73
N LEU A 33 1.12 -0.07 1.67
CA LEU A 33 0.80 1.34 1.60
C LEU A 33 -0.23 1.60 0.49
N ASN A 34 -1.10 2.57 0.73
CA ASN A 34 -1.90 3.11 -0.35
C ASN A 34 -1.00 3.92 -1.29
N GLY A 35 -1.06 3.61 -2.56
CA GLY A 35 -0.30 4.29 -3.59
C GLY A 35 -1.16 4.69 -4.78
N LYS A 36 -0.55 5.41 -5.68
CA LYS A 36 -1.14 5.83 -6.95
C LYS A 36 -0.13 5.63 -8.06
N MET A 37 -0.46 4.80 -9.03
CA MET A 37 0.34 4.68 -10.24
C MET A 37 0.17 5.95 -11.05
N ILE A 38 1.19 6.79 -11.10
CA ILE A 38 1.16 8.06 -11.85
C ILE A 38 1.19 7.77 -13.35
N LYS A 39 2.09 6.88 -13.76
CA LYS A 39 2.25 6.31 -15.11
C LYS A 39 3.09 5.05 -14.99
N ASP A 40 3.27 4.35 -16.10
CA ASP A 40 4.17 3.18 -16.13
C ASP A 40 5.54 3.53 -15.52
N ARG A 41 6.00 2.68 -14.62
CA ARG A 41 7.27 2.78 -13.90
C ARG A 41 7.42 3.98 -12.97
N LEU A 42 6.31 4.62 -12.58
CA LEU A 42 6.31 5.72 -11.61
C LEU A 42 5.09 5.61 -10.70
N VAL A 43 5.31 5.41 -9.42
CA VAL A 43 4.29 5.26 -8.39
C VAL A 43 4.49 6.30 -7.28
N GLU A 44 3.41 6.89 -6.81
CA GLU A 44 3.37 7.77 -5.63
C GLU A 44 2.87 6.96 -4.43
N PHE A 45 3.57 7.01 -3.33
CA PHE A 45 3.14 6.54 -2.02
C PHE A 45 3.90 7.27 -0.91
N ALA A 46 3.35 7.25 0.30
CA ALA A 46 3.92 7.97 1.45
C ALA A 46 4.29 9.44 1.14
N GLY A 47 3.57 10.10 0.23
CA GLY A 47 3.78 11.49 -0.16
C GLY A 47 4.96 11.75 -1.09
N HIS A 48 5.61 10.72 -1.61
CA HIS A 48 6.76 10.81 -2.51
C HIS A 48 6.54 10.00 -3.79
N GLU A 49 7.18 10.41 -4.89
CA GLU A 49 7.20 9.67 -6.15
C GLU A 49 8.43 8.76 -6.23
N PHE A 50 8.22 7.51 -6.64
CA PHE A 50 9.27 6.50 -6.79
C PHE A 50 9.23 5.88 -8.17
N GLU A 51 10.41 5.67 -8.75
CA GLU A 51 10.54 4.76 -9.88
C GLU A 51 10.27 3.33 -9.44
N CYS A 52 9.54 2.55 -10.24
CA CYS A 52 9.29 1.13 -10.05
C CYS A 52 9.49 0.37 -11.37
N VAL A 53 9.42 -0.95 -11.33
CA VAL A 53 9.53 -1.79 -12.54
C VAL A 53 8.18 -2.13 -13.16
N ASP A 54 7.11 -1.89 -12.44
CA ASP A 54 5.75 -2.27 -12.83
C ASP A 54 5.18 -1.36 -13.92
N GLU A 55 4.41 -1.96 -14.82
CA GLU A 55 3.74 -1.27 -15.95
C GLU A 55 2.37 -1.89 -16.24
N GLY A 56 1.54 -1.21 -17.02
CA GLY A 56 0.23 -1.71 -17.46
C GLY A 56 -0.91 -1.54 -16.46
N PHE A 57 -0.72 -0.73 -15.41
CA PHE A 57 -1.78 -0.39 -14.44
C PHE A 57 -2.69 0.75 -14.94
N GLY A 58 -2.20 1.57 -15.87
CA GLY A 58 -2.84 2.80 -16.31
C GLY A 58 -2.31 4.03 -15.56
N GLU A 59 -2.76 5.22 -15.99
CA GLU A 59 -2.33 6.48 -15.40
C GLU A 59 -3.27 6.95 -14.30
N ASN A 60 -2.72 7.47 -13.21
CA ASN A 60 -3.46 7.98 -12.06
C ASN A 60 -4.40 6.97 -11.40
N VAL A 61 -4.02 5.69 -11.38
CA VAL A 61 -4.80 4.58 -10.80
C VAL A 61 -4.37 4.31 -9.36
N GLU A 62 -5.32 4.16 -8.46
CA GLU A 62 -5.06 3.73 -7.09
C GLU A 62 -4.58 2.27 -7.06
N VAL A 63 -3.51 2.04 -6.30
CA VAL A 63 -2.84 0.75 -6.16
C VAL A 63 -2.48 0.47 -4.71
N ASP A 64 -2.20 -0.79 -4.39
CA ASP A 64 -1.48 -1.16 -3.19
C ASP A 64 0.01 -1.25 -3.53
N VAL A 65 0.84 -0.66 -2.68
CA VAL A 65 2.29 -0.75 -2.79
C VAL A 65 2.80 -1.62 -1.65
N VAL A 66 3.52 -2.67 -2.00
CA VAL A 66 4.08 -3.62 -1.04
C VAL A 66 5.60 -3.55 -1.08
N ILE A 67 6.21 -3.37 0.09
CA ILE A 67 7.66 -3.28 0.26
C ILE A 67 8.06 -4.16 1.43
N ARG A 68 9.02 -5.04 1.22
CA ARG A 68 9.56 -5.86 2.30
C ARG A 68 10.39 -5.02 3.26
N PRO A 69 10.33 -5.28 4.58
CA PRO A 69 11.10 -4.52 5.56
C PRO A 69 12.62 -4.55 5.32
N GLU A 70 13.13 -5.68 4.81
CA GLU A 70 14.54 -5.88 4.46
C GLU A 70 14.99 -5.16 3.18
N ASP A 71 14.04 -4.69 2.37
CA ASP A 71 14.28 -4.02 1.10
C ASP A 71 14.29 -2.48 1.22
N ILE A 72 14.05 -1.97 2.43
CA ILE A 72 14.19 -0.55 2.74
C ILE A 72 15.57 -0.28 3.30
N TYR A 73 16.41 0.40 2.53
CA TYR A 73 17.78 0.75 2.94
C TYR A 73 17.77 1.98 3.83
N ILE A 74 18.29 1.81 5.04
CA ILE A 74 18.36 2.86 6.07
C ILE A 74 19.79 3.38 6.22
N MET A 75 19.95 4.70 6.34
CA MET A 75 21.25 5.36 6.46
C MET A 75 21.26 6.36 7.62
N ASN A 76 22.42 6.46 8.33
CA ASN A 76 22.65 7.46 9.37
C ASN A 76 22.76 8.92 8.86
N ARG A 77 22.44 9.17 7.61
CA ARG A 77 22.50 10.48 6.97
C ARG A 77 21.29 10.67 6.08
N THR A 78 20.85 11.90 5.95
CA THR A 78 19.73 12.28 5.09
C THR A 78 20.18 12.71 3.69
N GLU A 79 21.45 13.10 3.55
CA GLU A 79 22.02 13.49 2.26
C GLU A 79 22.09 12.28 1.30
N GLY A 80 21.48 12.43 0.14
CA GLY A 80 21.41 11.39 -0.90
C GLY A 80 20.30 10.36 -0.66
N ALA A 81 19.46 10.53 0.36
CA ALA A 81 18.27 9.74 0.58
C ALA A 81 17.15 10.15 -0.38
N GLN A 82 16.23 9.23 -0.67
CA GLN A 82 15.01 9.55 -1.42
C GLN A 82 14.01 10.30 -0.54
N PHE A 83 13.93 9.93 0.73
CA PHE A 83 13.10 10.57 1.75
C PHE A 83 13.71 10.36 3.13
N THR A 84 13.17 11.03 4.15
CA THR A 84 13.68 10.97 5.51
C THR A 84 12.66 10.39 6.47
N ALA A 85 13.14 9.86 7.58
CA ALA A 85 12.29 9.34 8.64
C ALA A 85 12.96 9.52 10.00
N LYS A 86 12.15 9.40 11.06
CA LYS A 86 12.60 9.39 12.45
C LYS A 86 12.41 8.00 13.02
N VAL A 87 13.47 7.43 13.61
CA VAL A 87 13.42 6.13 14.26
C VAL A 87 12.55 6.22 15.52
N LYS A 88 11.52 5.40 15.58
CA LYS A 88 10.57 5.31 16.68
C LYS A 88 10.98 4.25 17.69
N SER A 89 11.37 3.10 17.17
CA SER A 89 11.85 1.98 17.98
C SER A 89 12.85 1.14 17.21
N CYS A 90 13.74 0.45 17.95
CA CYS A 90 14.72 -0.47 17.38
C CYS A 90 14.83 -1.67 18.32
N THR A 91 14.48 -2.86 17.85
CA THR A 91 14.42 -4.09 18.65
C THR A 91 15.24 -5.18 18.01
N PHE A 92 16.17 -5.79 18.73
CA PHE A 92 16.95 -6.94 18.24
C PHE A 92 16.09 -8.20 18.24
N LYS A 93 15.99 -8.86 17.08
CA LYS A 93 15.23 -10.10 16.85
C LYS A 93 16.11 -11.37 16.78
N GLY A 94 17.33 -11.29 17.24
CA GLY A 94 18.28 -12.41 17.28
C GLY A 94 19.21 -12.51 16.07
N VAL A 95 18.80 -12.06 14.89
CA VAL A 95 19.61 -12.05 13.66
C VAL A 95 19.70 -10.65 13.06
N HIS A 96 18.61 -9.88 13.13
CA HIS A 96 18.50 -8.53 12.60
C HIS A 96 17.84 -7.62 13.66
N TYR A 97 17.86 -6.34 13.40
CA TYR A 97 17.07 -5.34 14.12
C TYR A 97 15.80 -5.04 13.34
N GLU A 98 14.66 -5.05 14.02
CA GLU A 98 13.39 -4.57 13.54
C GLU A 98 13.18 -3.16 14.06
N MET A 99 12.92 -2.26 13.16
CA MET A 99 12.72 -0.85 13.45
C MET A 99 11.39 -0.37 12.92
N PHE A 100 10.72 0.46 13.71
CA PHE A 100 9.61 1.27 13.23
C PHE A 100 10.10 2.69 13.08
N VAL A 101 9.80 3.31 11.94
CA VAL A 101 10.18 4.68 11.63
C VAL A 101 8.95 5.47 11.18
N ASP A 102 8.88 6.74 11.58
CA ASP A 102 7.88 7.68 11.08
C ASP A 102 8.51 8.52 9.97
N THR A 103 7.97 8.47 8.76
CA THR A 103 8.46 9.26 7.61
C THR A 103 8.17 10.75 7.81
N ASP A 104 8.84 11.59 7.04
CA ASP A 104 8.63 13.05 7.00
C ASP A 104 7.18 13.45 6.64
N THR A 105 6.44 12.55 6.00
CA THR A 105 5.02 12.70 5.67
C THR A 105 4.06 12.05 6.68
N GLY A 106 4.60 11.44 7.76
CA GLY A 106 3.82 10.86 8.85
C GLY A 106 3.33 9.43 8.61
N HIS A 107 3.92 8.70 7.66
CA HIS A 107 3.66 7.28 7.48
C HIS A 107 4.63 6.46 8.33
N GLU A 108 4.12 5.42 8.99
CA GLU A 108 4.94 4.46 9.72
C GLU A 108 5.39 3.34 8.77
N LEU A 109 6.70 3.04 8.81
CA LEU A 109 7.29 1.92 8.08
C LEU A 109 8.02 1.00 9.06
N MET A 110 7.95 -0.30 8.78
CA MET A 110 8.77 -1.32 9.43
C MET A 110 10.00 -1.59 8.55
N ILE A 111 11.18 -1.59 9.16
CA ILE A 111 12.47 -1.84 8.51
C ILE A 111 13.20 -2.96 9.24
N GLN A 112 13.87 -3.82 8.49
CA GLN A 112 14.77 -4.83 9.02
C GLN A 112 16.17 -4.58 8.49
N ASP A 113 17.15 -4.42 9.41
CA ASP A 113 18.57 -4.19 9.06
C ASP A 113 19.47 -4.93 10.07
N TYR A 114 20.70 -5.22 9.66
CA TYR A 114 21.70 -5.82 10.54
C TYR A 114 22.33 -4.81 11.53
N ASN A 115 22.15 -3.53 11.29
CA ASN A 115 22.65 -2.46 12.14
C ASN A 115 21.52 -1.88 13.00
N ALA A 116 21.85 -1.51 14.24
CA ALA A 116 20.95 -0.77 15.10
C ALA A 116 21.00 0.72 14.79
N PHE A 117 19.86 1.38 14.92
CA PHE A 117 19.73 2.83 14.86
C PHE A 117 19.07 3.33 16.15
N GLU A 118 19.59 4.43 16.69
CA GLU A 118 19.09 4.95 17.94
C GLU A 118 17.67 5.52 17.81
N PRO A 119 16.75 5.20 18.72
CA PRO A 119 15.46 5.87 18.77
C PRO A 119 15.60 7.39 18.77
N ASP A 120 14.66 8.07 18.16
CA ASP A 120 14.62 9.53 17.95
C ASP A 120 15.67 10.08 16.97
N SER A 121 16.56 9.24 16.40
CA SER A 121 17.48 9.67 15.35
C SER A 121 16.76 9.91 14.03
N GLU A 122 17.25 10.90 13.27
CA GLU A 122 16.82 11.17 11.90
C GLU A 122 17.67 10.32 10.95
N VAL A 123 17.01 9.65 10.01
CA VAL A 123 17.62 8.70 9.08
C VAL A 123 17.17 9.00 7.66
N GLY A 124 18.01 8.64 6.69
CA GLY A 124 17.66 8.65 5.28
C GLY A 124 17.23 7.27 4.82
N LEU A 125 16.25 7.22 3.93
CA LEU A 125 15.71 5.98 3.38
C LEU A 125 15.86 5.95 1.86
N ILE A 126 16.15 4.74 1.35
CA ILE A 126 16.21 4.44 -0.09
C ILE A 126 15.48 3.13 -0.34
N ILE A 127 14.66 3.10 -1.39
CA ILE A 127 13.99 1.90 -1.89
C ILE A 127 14.34 1.78 -3.37
N ARG A 128 14.85 0.63 -3.78
CA ARG A 128 15.17 0.42 -5.19
C ARG A 128 13.91 0.17 -6.02
N PRO A 129 13.87 0.57 -7.29
CA PRO A 129 12.72 0.34 -8.16
C PRO A 129 12.25 -1.11 -8.25
N ALA A 130 13.18 -2.08 -8.17
CA ALA A 130 12.87 -3.51 -8.22
C ALA A 130 12.29 -4.07 -6.92
N ASP A 131 12.42 -3.34 -5.82
CA ASP A 131 11.96 -3.74 -4.49
C ASP A 131 10.55 -3.18 -4.16
N ILE A 132 10.02 -2.35 -5.05
CA ILE A 132 8.66 -1.82 -4.97
C ILE A 132 7.75 -2.72 -5.78
N GLN A 133 6.80 -3.38 -5.13
CA GLN A 133 5.81 -4.24 -5.78
C GLN A 133 4.47 -3.50 -5.84
N VAL A 134 3.98 -3.24 -7.05
CA VAL A 134 2.70 -2.57 -7.27
C VAL A 134 1.61 -3.60 -7.54
N MET A 135 0.51 -3.51 -6.79
CA MET A 135 -0.61 -4.44 -6.90
C MET A 135 -1.91 -3.70 -7.17
N LYS A 136 -2.80 -4.35 -7.92
CA LYS A 136 -4.15 -3.82 -8.08
C LYS A 136 -4.82 -3.79 -6.72
N LYS A 137 -5.35 -2.62 -6.36
CA LYS A 137 -6.13 -2.48 -5.14
C LYS A 137 -7.39 -3.34 -5.25
N GLU A 138 -7.46 -4.38 -4.42
CA GLU A 138 -8.70 -5.15 -4.29
C GLU A 138 -9.73 -4.26 -3.59
N ARG A 139 -10.68 -3.72 -4.36
CA ARG A 139 -11.81 -3.03 -3.77
C ARG A 139 -12.73 -4.06 -3.15
N THR A 140 -12.68 -4.19 -1.84
CA THR A 140 -13.77 -4.84 -1.11
C THR A 140 -14.94 -3.86 -1.14
N VAL A 141 -15.83 -4.02 -2.11
CA VAL A 141 -17.07 -3.25 -2.21
C VAL A 141 -18.20 -4.05 -1.60
N ASN A 142 -18.97 -3.42 -0.74
CA ASN A 142 -20.27 -3.95 -0.36
C ASN A 142 -21.27 -3.52 -1.42
N THR A 143 -21.93 -4.48 -2.05
CA THR A 143 -22.96 -4.22 -3.05
C THR A 143 -24.32 -4.42 -2.40
N PHE A 144 -25.19 -3.42 -2.51
CA PHE A 144 -26.54 -3.46 -2.00
C PHE A 144 -27.52 -3.15 -3.12
N ASP A 145 -28.68 -3.76 -3.07
CA ASP A 145 -29.82 -3.30 -3.86
C ASP A 145 -30.29 -1.97 -3.28
N ALA A 146 -30.30 -0.93 -4.09
CA ALA A 146 -30.66 0.41 -3.70
C ALA A 146 -31.60 1.06 -4.73
N GLU A 147 -32.28 2.15 -4.36
CA GLU A 147 -33.18 2.91 -5.21
C GLU A 147 -32.82 4.40 -5.15
N MET A 148 -32.73 5.06 -6.30
CA MET A 148 -32.52 6.50 -6.37
C MET A 148 -33.74 7.25 -5.92
N VAL A 149 -33.61 8.07 -4.89
CA VAL A 149 -34.67 8.95 -4.35
C VAL A 149 -34.71 10.27 -5.10
N ASP A 150 -33.53 10.81 -5.39
CA ASP A 150 -33.32 11.99 -6.23
C ASP A 150 -31.88 11.96 -6.83
N GLU A 151 -31.46 13.03 -7.48
CA GLU A 151 -30.15 13.11 -8.15
C GLU A 151 -28.95 12.86 -7.23
N ASN A 152 -29.09 13.11 -5.94
CA ASN A 152 -28.03 13.08 -4.93
C ASN A 152 -28.31 12.15 -3.76
N HIS A 153 -29.44 11.44 -3.75
CA HIS A 153 -29.81 10.57 -2.65
C HIS A 153 -30.21 9.17 -3.12
N VAL A 154 -29.71 8.19 -2.40
CA VAL A 154 -30.01 6.79 -2.61
C VAL A 154 -30.60 6.18 -1.34
N MET A 155 -31.63 5.36 -1.47
CA MET A 155 -32.23 4.61 -0.38
C MET A 155 -31.75 3.16 -0.43
N PHE A 156 -31.17 2.67 0.67
CA PHE A 156 -30.86 1.27 0.89
C PHE A 156 -30.95 0.93 2.37
N LEU A 157 -31.24 -0.32 2.68
CA LEU A 157 -31.49 -0.81 4.05
C LEU A 157 -32.55 0.00 4.82
N GLY A 158 -33.47 0.66 4.11
CA GLY A 158 -34.55 1.46 4.70
C GLY A 158 -34.16 2.87 5.12
N GLU A 159 -32.95 3.32 4.84
CA GLU A 159 -32.42 4.64 5.16
C GLU A 159 -31.99 5.37 3.88
N THR A 160 -32.07 6.70 3.90
CA THR A 160 -31.65 7.54 2.77
C THR A 160 -30.26 8.12 3.03
N PHE A 161 -29.37 7.97 2.05
CA PHE A 161 -27.98 8.44 2.11
C PHE A 161 -27.70 9.42 0.98
N GLU A 162 -26.90 10.44 1.26
CA GLU A 162 -26.39 11.34 0.23
C GLU A 162 -25.31 10.62 -0.61
N CYS A 163 -25.41 10.72 -1.92
CA CYS A 163 -24.46 10.15 -2.87
C CYS A 163 -23.96 11.19 -3.87
N LYS A 164 -22.89 10.87 -4.60
CA LYS A 164 -22.47 11.71 -5.73
C LYS A 164 -23.51 11.62 -6.84
N PRO A 165 -23.78 12.73 -7.55
CA PRO A 165 -24.70 12.72 -8.69
C PRO A 165 -24.36 11.61 -9.70
N GLN A 166 -25.37 10.89 -10.15
CA GLN A 166 -25.21 9.82 -11.12
C GLN A 166 -25.79 10.29 -12.47
N ASP A 167 -24.94 10.57 -13.44
CA ASP A 167 -25.33 11.15 -14.74
C ASP A 167 -26.30 10.28 -15.58
N LYS A 168 -26.60 9.05 -15.16
CA LYS A 168 -27.41 8.10 -15.91
C LYS A 168 -28.54 7.43 -15.15
N SER A 169 -28.75 7.81 -13.89
CA SER A 169 -29.79 7.21 -13.04
C SER A 169 -30.92 8.20 -12.80
N ALA A 170 -32.17 7.76 -13.01
CA ALA A 170 -33.35 8.52 -12.70
C ALA A 170 -33.97 8.12 -11.34
N VAL A 171 -34.84 8.96 -10.81
CA VAL A 171 -35.59 8.68 -9.58
C VAL A 171 -36.39 7.38 -9.75
N GLY A 172 -36.23 6.45 -8.79
CA GLY A 172 -36.88 5.14 -8.82
C GLY A 172 -36.07 4.06 -9.55
N ASP A 173 -34.93 4.39 -10.14
CA ASP A 173 -34.04 3.38 -10.73
C ASP A 173 -33.40 2.54 -9.62
N LYS A 174 -33.35 1.23 -9.85
CA LYS A 174 -32.55 0.31 -9.01
C LYS A 174 -31.09 0.44 -9.39
N VAL A 175 -30.24 0.69 -8.39
CA VAL A 175 -28.81 0.93 -8.52
C VAL A 175 -28.00 0.05 -7.56
#